data_bf77100c23e93f33d6bc7f1ca72850b9
#
_entry.id   bf77100c23e93f33d6bc7f1ca72850b9
#
_cell.length_a   1.000
_cell.length_b   1.000
_cell.length_c   1.000
_cell.angle_alpha   90.00
_cell.angle_beta   90.00
_cell.angle_gamma   90.00
#
_symmetry.space_group_name_H-M   'P 1'
#
loop_
_entity.id
_entity.type
_entity.pdbx_description
1 polymer ?
#
loop_
_entity_poly.entity_id
_entity_poly.type
_entity_poly.pdbx_seq_one_letter_code
_entity_poly.pdbx_strand_id
1 'polypeptide(L)'
;MNIELLTPALGAEIDIDLGNITRQDAQAVYDALMAHQVVFFRNQTMTPEQHITLAGHFGEIDVPHPIYQNHPAIPAITVLENDADHPPDTNDWHKDLTFRESPPFMSILYAQKVPETGGDTLWANMALA
;
A
#
# COMPACT_ATOMS: atom_id res chain seq x y z
N MET A 1 8.89 2.50 17.75
CA MET A 1 7.97 2.92 16.66
C MET A 1 7.44 4.30 17.02
N ASN A 2 7.61 5.27 16.15
CA ASN A 2 7.06 6.63 16.25
C ASN A 2 5.96 6.80 15.21
N ILE A 3 4.87 7.47 15.57
CA ILE A 3 3.73 7.74 14.66
C ILE A 3 3.55 9.25 14.60
N GLU A 4 3.64 9.81 13.41
CA GLU A 4 3.44 11.24 13.14
C GLU A 4 2.22 11.45 12.24
N LEU A 5 1.29 12.30 12.65
CA LEU A 5 0.10 12.62 11.86
C LEU A 5 0.49 13.55 10.70
N LEU A 6 0.08 13.20 9.49
CA LEU A 6 0.33 14.02 8.31
C LEU A 6 -0.72 15.13 8.15
N THR A 7 -1.97 14.81 8.46
CA THR A 7 -3.07 15.78 8.49
C THR A 7 -4.04 15.48 9.64
N PRO A 8 -4.88 16.41 10.05
CA PRO A 8 -5.93 16.15 11.05
C PRO A 8 -7.02 15.19 10.55
N ALA A 9 -7.16 15.03 9.22
CA ALA A 9 -8.26 14.29 8.60
C ALA A 9 -7.90 12.84 8.28
N LEU A 10 -6.68 12.59 7.84
CA LEU A 10 -6.18 11.26 7.51
C LEU A 10 -4.66 11.28 7.31
N GLY A 11 -4.08 10.10 7.37
CA GLY A 11 -2.67 9.87 7.08
C GLY A 11 -1.76 9.96 8.29
N ALA A 12 -0.93 8.94 8.48
CA ALA A 12 0.15 8.94 9.44
C ALA A 12 1.43 8.38 8.82
N GLU A 13 2.56 8.90 9.23
CA GLU A 13 3.87 8.34 8.92
C GLU A 13 4.36 7.54 10.12
N ILE A 14 4.88 6.33 9.87
CA ILE A 14 5.34 5.42 10.90
C ILE A 14 6.81 5.11 10.68
N ASP A 15 7.62 5.38 11.70
CA ASP A 15 9.04 5.04 11.69
C ASP A 15 9.25 3.62 12.23
N ILE A 16 9.45 2.67 11.31
CA ILE A 16 9.69 1.26 11.58
C ILE A 16 10.39 0.60 10.37
N ASP A 17 11.17 -0.45 10.61
CA ASP A 17 11.69 -1.33 9.56
C ASP A 17 10.67 -2.44 9.23
N LEU A 18 10.05 -2.35 8.07
CA LEU A 18 9.08 -3.33 7.59
C LEU A 18 9.71 -4.64 7.11
N GLY A 19 10.98 -4.64 6.77
CA GLY A 19 11.69 -5.83 6.31
C GLY A 19 11.84 -6.91 7.39
N ASN A 20 11.72 -6.51 8.68
CA ASN A 20 11.88 -7.40 9.85
C ASN A 20 10.75 -7.19 10.87
N ILE A 21 9.55 -6.86 10.40
CA ILE A 21 8.41 -6.56 11.26
C ILE A 21 8.01 -7.77 12.12
N THR A 22 7.79 -7.55 13.41
CA THR A 22 7.22 -8.55 14.31
C THR A 22 5.70 -8.57 14.27
N ARG A 23 5.08 -9.60 14.81
CA ARG A 23 3.62 -9.67 14.93
C ARG A 23 3.05 -8.52 15.80
N GLN A 24 3.79 -8.12 16.83
CA GLN A 24 3.39 -7.01 17.70
C GLN A 24 3.45 -5.68 16.95
N ASP A 25 4.48 -5.47 16.14
CA ASP A 25 4.62 -4.28 15.30
C ASP A 25 3.52 -4.23 14.24
N ALA A 26 3.22 -5.38 13.61
CA ALA A 26 2.14 -5.47 12.64
C ALA A 26 0.77 -5.11 13.25
N GLN A 27 0.50 -5.52 14.50
CA GLN A 27 -0.72 -5.11 15.20
C GLN A 27 -0.75 -3.59 15.43
N ALA A 28 0.36 -2.99 15.81
CA ALA A 28 0.42 -1.54 16.02
C ALA A 28 0.28 -0.76 14.69
N VAL A 29 0.81 -1.28 13.60
CA VAL A 29 0.58 -0.74 12.25
C VAL A 29 -0.89 -0.87 11.85
N TYR A 30 -1.52 -1.99 12.12
CA TYR A 30 -2.95 -2.19 11.89
C TYR A 30 -3.80 -1.19 12.67
N ASP A 31 -3.52 -0.99 13.96
CA ASP A 31 -4.24 -0.04 14.80
C ASP A 31 -4.09 1.40 14.28
N ALA A 32 -2.88 1.77 13.85
CA ALA A 32 -2.62 3.06 13.21
C ALA A 32 -3.37 3.22 11.87
N LEU A 33 -3.42 2.18 11.05
CA LEU A 33 -4.18 2.18 9.80
C LEU A 33 -5.68 2.38 10.06
N MET A 34 -6.23 1.72 11.09
CA MET A 34 -7.64 1.88 11.46
C MET A 34 -7.94 3.30 11.95
N ALA A 35 -7.01 3.91 12.66
CA ALA A 35 -7.18 5.27 13.18
C ALA A 35 -7.00 6.35 12.10
N HIS A 36 -6.10 6.14 11.14
CA HIS A 36 -5.66 7.18 10.20
C HIS A 36 -5.95 6.85 8.73
N GLN A 37 -6.48 5.66 8.40
CA GLN A 37 -6.97 5.16 7.11
C GLN A 37 -5.89 4.97 6.02
N VAL A 38 -4.80 5.68 6.09
CA VAL A 38 -3.60 5.46 5.27
C VAL A 38 -2.37 5.69 6.12
N VAL A 39 -1.37 4.82 5.97
CA VAL A 39 -0.10 4.93 6.68
C VAL A 39 1.06 4.85 5.69
N PHE A 40 2.11 5.62 5.98
CA PHE A 40 3.29 5.72 5.13
C PHE A 40 4.54 5.31 5.90
N PHE A 41 5.47 4.72 5.17
CA PHE A 41 6.74 4.26 5.70
C PHE A 41 7.85 4.74 4.77
N ARG A 42 8.74 5.58 5.27
CA ARG A 42 9.86 6.11 4.49
C ARG A 42 11.08 5.20 4.58
N ASN A 43 11.98 5.34 3.60
CA ASN A 43 13.31 4.72 3.62
C ASN A 43 13.30 3.19 3.81
N GLN A 44 12.29 2.52 3.26
CA GLN A 44 12.18 1.07 3.35
C GLN A 44 13.03 0.38 2.29
N THR A 45 13.60 -0.77 2.68
CA THR A 45 14.24 -1.70 1.75
C THR A 45 13.70 -3.10 2.03
N MET A 46 12.99 -3.67 1.07
CA MET A 46 12.38 -5.00 1.19
C MET A 46 12.65 -5.84 -0.06
N THR A 47 12.86 -7.13 0.14
CA THR A 47 12.78 -8.09 -0.96
C THR A 47 11.31 -8.39 -1.27
N PRO A 48 11.00 -8.95 -2.46
CA PRO A 48 9.64 -9.40 -2.77
C PRO A 48 9.08 -10.41 -1.75
N GLU A 49 9.92 -11.30 -1.20
CA GLU A 49 9.52 -12.25 -0.16
C GLU A 49 9.17 -11.57 1.16
N GLN A 50 9.93 -10.53 1.54
CA GLN A 50 9.62 -9.72 2.72
C GLN A 50 8.32 -8.95 2.55
N HIS A 51 8.03 -8.42 1.33
CA HIS A 51 6.76 -7.76 1.02
C HIS A 51 5.57 -8.71 1.19
N ILE A 52 5.67 -9.94 0.70
CA ILE A 52 4.63 -10.98 0.90
C ILE A 52 4.49 -11.35 2.38
N THR A 53 5.60 -11.50 3.09
CA THR A 53 5.59 -11.79 4.53
C THR A 53 4.90 -10.67 5.31
N LEU A 54 5.21 -9.42 5.00
CA LEU A 54 4.54 -8.25 5.55
C LEU A 54 3.02 -8.31 5.32
N ALA A 55 2.59 -8.55 4.08
CA ALA A 55 1.18 -8.64 3.75
C ALA A 55 0.47 -9.76 4.53
N GLY A 56 1.12 -10.90 4.72
CA GLY A 56 0.61 -12.03 5.48
C GLY A 56 0.33 -11.75 6.96
N HIS A 57 0.91 -10.70 7.54
CA HIS A 57 0.58 -10.28 8.90
C HIS A 57 -0.82 -9.66 9.02
N PHE A 58 -1.37 -9.16 7.93
CA PHE A 58 -2.65 -8.42 7.91
C PHE A 58 -3.82 -9.26 7.39
N GLY A 59 -3.56 -10.41 6.80
CA GLY A 59 -4.61 -11.30 6.33
C GLY A 59 -4.18 -12.21 5.19
N GLU A 60 -5.16 -12.85 4.57
CA GLU A 60 -4.95 -13.68 3.40
C GLU A 60 -4.61 -12.82 2.19
N ILE A 61 -3.59 -13.24 1.44
CA ILE A 61 -3.15 -12.53 0.23
C ILE A 61 -4.12 -12.85 -0.90
N ASP A 62 -4.59 -11.80 -1.57
CA ASP A 62 -5.53 -11.93 -2.70
C ASP A 62 -4.89 -12.66 -3.90
N VAL A 63 -5.74 -13.16 -4.78
CA VAL A 63 -5.31 -13.78 -6.03
C VAL A 63 -4.60 -12.76 -6.93
N PRO A 64 -3.68 -13.22 -7.80
CA PRO A 64 -3.00 -12.34 -8.75
C PRO A 64 -3.98 -11.51 -9.57
N HIS A 65 -3.63 -10.24 -9.84
CA HIS A 65 -4.48 -9.35 -10.62
C HIS A 65 -4.65 -9.88 -12.05
N PRO A 66 -5.88 -9.95 -12.59
CA PRO A 66 -6.12 -10.59 -13.88
C PRO A 66 -5.65 -9.76 -15.10
N ILE A 67 -5.45 -8.45 -14.95
CA ILE A 67 -5.13 -7.52 -16.04
C ILE A 67 -3.70 -7.03 -15.97
N TYR A 68 -3.24 -6.63 -14.77
CA TYR A 68 -1.89 -6.09 -14.60
C TYR A 68 -0.83 -7.19 -14.57
N GLN A 69 0.39 -6.81 -14.93
CA GLN A 69 1.52 -7.71 -14.89
C GLN A 69 1.83 -8.10 -13.44
N ASN A 70 2.11 -9.38 -13.23
CA ASN A 70 2.52 -9.90 -11.94
C ASN A 70 4.04 -10.11 -11.89
N HIS A 71 4.60 -10.04 -10.69
CA HIS A 71 6.03 -10.28 -10.49
C HIS A 71 6.42 -11.71 -10.93
N PRO A 72 7.48 -11.89 -11.74
CA PRO A 72 7.77 -13.17 -12.38
C PRO A 72 8.06 -14.31 -11.41
N ALA A 73 8.67 -14.01 -10.27
CA ALA A 73 8.98 -15.02 -9.25
C ALA A 73 7.90 -15.15 -8.18
N ILE A 74 7.10 -14.11 -7.94
CA ILE A 74 6.05 -14.09 -6.91
C ILE A 74 4.78 -13.48 -7.50
N PRO A 75 3.96 -14.28 -8.18
CA PRO A 75 2.77 -13.78 -8.91
C PRO A 75 1.72 -13.06 -8.05
N ALA A 76 1.76 -13.23 -6.73
CA ALA A 76 0.92 -12.49 -5.79
C ALA A 76 1.25 -10.99 -5.70
N ILE A 77 2.41 -10.57 -6.22
CA ILE A 77 2.78 -9.16 -6.33
C ILE A 77 2.40 -8.64 -7.71
N THR A 78 1.52 -7.67 -7.76
CA THR A 78 1.20 -6.93 -8.98
C THR A 78 2.24 -5.85 -9.20
N VAL A 79 2.76 -5.75 -10.42
CA VAL A 79 3.71 -4.71 -10.84
C VAL A 79 2.96 -3.61 -11.56
N LEU A 80 3.01 -2.40 -11.02
CA LEU A 80 2.46 -1.20 -11.65
C LEU A 80 3.61 -0.33 -12.14
N GLU A 81 3.73 -0.22 -13.45
CA GLU A 81 4.77 0.59 -14.10
C GLU A 81 4.13 1.56 -15.07
N ASN A 82 4.43 2.84 -14.89
CA ASN A 82 3.95 3.91 -15.75
C ASN A 82 5.14 4.73 -16.25
N ASP A 83 5.08 5.13 -17.51
CA ASP A 83 6.06 5.99 -18.15
C ASP A 83 5.37 6.92 -19.17
N ALA A 84 6.15 7.62 -19.98
CA ALA A 84 5.61 8.55 -20.99
C ALA A 84 4.81 7.84 -22.09
N ASP A 85 5.17 6.60 -22.41
CA ASP A 85 4.53 5.79 -23.45
C ASP A 85 3.35 4.97 -22.90
N HIS A 86 3.37 4.71 -21.60
CA HIS A 86 2.34 3.96 -20.85
C HIS A 86 1.89 4.78 -19.63
N PRO A 87 1.06 5.81 -19.84
CA PRO A 87 0.55 6.62 -18.73
C PRO A 87 -0.38 5.80 -17.82
N PRO A 88 -0.61 6.24 -16.57
CA PRO A 88 -1.49 5.54 -15.66
C PRO A 88 -2.93 5.49 -16.20
N ASP A 89 -3.54 4.31 -16.14
CA ASP A 89 -4.92 4.07 -16.59
C ASP A 89 -5.96 4.76 -15.70
N THR A 90 -5.62 5.02 -14.46
CA THR A 90 -6.54 5.52 -13.44
C THR A 90 -6.12 6.90 -12.97
N ASN A 91 -6.96 7.89 -13.25
CA ASN A 91 -6.77 9.28 -12.83
C ASN A 91 -7.99 9.86 -12.12
N ASP A 92 -8.96 9.04 -11.79
CA ASP A 92 -10.19 9.44 -11.11
C ASP A 92 -10.20 8.93 -9.65
N TRP A 93 -10.96 9.61 -8.78
CA TRP A 93 -11.19 9.15 -7.42
C TRP A 93 -11.89 7.78 -7.42
N HIS A 94 -11.30 6.81 -6.80
CA HIS A 94 -11.81 5.44 -6.76
C HIS A 94 -11.48 4.74 -5.45
N LYS A 95 -12.04 3.57 -5.28
CA LYS A 95 -11.66 2.55 -4.30
C LYS A 95 -11.32 1.28 -5.05
N ASP A 96 -10.27 0.61 -4.66
CA ASP A 96 -9.82 -0.61 -5.31
C ASP A 96 -10.83 -1.76 -5.14
N LEU A 97 -11.09 -2.46 -6.23
CA LEU A 97 -11.82 -3.75 -6.27
C LEU A 97 -13.19 -3.78 -5.57
N THR A 98 -13.83 -2.64 -5.39
CA THR A 98 -15.15 -2.53 -4.73
C THR A 98 -16.32 -3.13 -5.51
N PHE A 99 -16.10 -3.56 -6.75
CA PHE A 99 -17.06 -4.33 -7.53
C PHE A 99 -17.20 -5.80 -7.07
N ARG A 100 -16.28 -6.28 -6.21
CA ARG A 100 -16.35 -7.62 -5.63
C ARG A 100 -17.31 -7.66 -4.44
N GLU A 101 -17.98 -8.79 -4.25
CA GLU A 101 -18.80 -9.05 -3.06
C GLU A 101 -17.98 -8.97 -1.75
N SER A 102 -16.74 -9.48 -1.81
CA SER A 102 -15.76 -9.40 -0.74
C SER A 102 -14.49 -8.73 -1.27
N PRO A 103 -14.40 -7.40 -1.23
CA PRO A 103 -13.20 -6.70 -1.67
C PRO A 103 -12.04 -6.92 -0.68
N PRO A 104 -10.79 -6.82 -1.14
CA PRO A 104 -9.64 -6.88 -0.23
C PRO A 104 -9.70 -5.74 0.80
N PHE A 105 -9.27 -6.06 2.01
CA PHE A 105 -9.31 -5.14 3.14
C PHE A 105 -8.37 -3.92 2.95
N MET A 106 -7.17 -4.17 2.42
CA MET A 106 -6.13 -3.16 2.25
C MET A 106 -5.24 -3.48 1.05
N SER A 107 -4.51 -2.48 0.58
CA SER A 107 -3.43 -2.62 -0.39
C SER A 107 -2.12 -2.16 0.24
N ILE A 108 -1.01 -2.82 -0.10
CA ILE A 108 0.34 -2.45 0.32
C ILE A 108 1.15 -2.15 -0.93
N LEU A 109 1.51 -0.88 -1.12
CA LEU A 109 2.29 -0.41 -2.25
C LEU A 109 3.75 -0.20 -1.82
N TYR A 110 4.68 -0.76 -2.56
CA TYR A 110 6.11 -0.54 -2.37
C TYR A 110 6.70 0.13 -3.60
N ALA A 111 7.05 1.41 -3.46
CA ALA A 111 7.62 2.20 -4.54
C ALA A 111 9.06 1.77 -4.85
N GLN A 112 9.33 1.33 -6.08
CA GLN A 112 10.65 0.95 -6.57
C GLN A 112 11.35 2.10 -7.30
N LYS A 113 10.57 2.88 -8.06
CA LYS A 113 11.05 4.01 -8.83
C LYS A 113 9.98 5.10 -8.79
N VAL A 114 10.39 6.28 -8.39
CA VAL A 114 9.52 7.46 -8.35
C VAL A 114 10.18 8.61 -9.12
N PRO A 115 9.43 9.48 -9.82
CA PRO A 115 9.97 10.66 -10.46
C PRO A 115 10.44 11.68 -9.41
N GLU A 116 11.31 12.60 -9.82
CA GLU A 116 11.76 13.71 -8.95
C GLU A 116 10.59 14.65 -8.61
N THR A 117 9.64 14.80 -9.52
CA THR A 117 8.47 15.67 -9.36
C THR A 117 7.25 15.07 -10.05
N GLY A 118 6.07 15.27 -9.47
CA GLY A 118 4.80 14.77 -10.01
C GLY A 118 4.55 13.29 -9.73
N GLY A 119 3.44 12.78 -10.25
CA GLY A 119 3.01 11.41 -10.02
C GLY A 119 2.50 11.15 -8.60
N ASP A 120 2.05 12.19 -7.90
CA ASP A 120 1.59 12.10 -6.51
C ASP A 120 0.31 11.24 -6.42
N THR A 121 0.25 10.40 -5.40
CA THR A 121 -0.98 9.70 -5.03
C THR A 121 -1.76 10.52 -4.03
N LEU A 122 -3.00 10.82 -4.35
CA LEU A 122 -3.90 11.62 -3.51
C LEU A 122 -4.87 10.72 -2.76
N TRP A 123 -5.22 11.11 -1.54
CA TRP A 123 -6.12 10.36 -0.67
C TRP A 123 -7.24 11.24 -0.15
N ALA A 124 -8.45 10.69 -0.03
CA ALA A 124 -9.61 11.37 0.55
C ALA A 124 -10.25 10.52 1.65
N ASN A 125 -10.59 11.15 2.77
CA ASN A 125 -11.29 10.49 3.86
C ASN A 125 -12.80 10.49 3.58
N MET A 126 -13.32 9.35 3.14
CA MET A 126 -14.73 9.20 2.80
C MET A 126 -15.65 9.10 4.03
N ALA A 127 -15.12 8.95 5.23
CA ALA A 127 -15.90 9.00 6.48
C ALA A 127 -16.16 10.44 6.93
N LEU A 128 -15.37 11.41 6.45
CA LEU A 128 -15.50 12.84 6.75
C LEU A 128 -16.10 13.64 5.59
N ALA A 129 -16.28 13.02 4.42
CA ALA A 129 -16.81 13.67 3.21
C ALA A 129 -18.33 13.89 3.27
#